data_32ef4a8e747d035ca3e880c3acd8f5d3
#
_entry.id   32ef4a8e747d035ca3e880c3acd8f5d3
#
_cell.length_a   1.000
_cell.length_b   1.000
_cell.length_c   1.000
_cell.angle_alpha   90.00
_cell.angle_beta   90.00
_cell.angle_gamma   90.00
#
_symmetry.space_group_name_H-M   'P 1'
#
loop_
_entity.id
_entity.type
_entity.pdbx_description
1 polymer ?
#
loop_
_entity_poly.entity_id
_entity_poly.type
_entity_poly.pdbx_seq_one_letter_code
_entity_poly.pdbx_strand_id
1 'polypeptide(L)'
;NYDISGQQLNINAYTEIGLGFSRQINSRLTVGARVKALLGIGNMELKLNKIAMSANLPTDQQINQWSSESYWSGSSAEIVAKAQELKAKFDNYHANLTVGAELKSSFKGLELKEEEGKDYVTDFDFDSGKLGIAGYGFGIDLGASYKILDNLTVSASILDLGFISWSKSCLLYTSDAA
;
A
#
# COMPACT_ATOMS: atom_id res chain seq x y z
N ASN A 1 5.18 -7.10 21.07
CA ASN A 1 4.38 -7.35 19.86
C ASN A 1 4.00 -6.03 19.26
N TYR A 2 4.37 -5.82 18.00
CA TYR A 2 3.94 -4.68 17.20
C TYR A 2 3.05 -5.21 16.07
N ASP A 3 1.91 -4.58 15.86
CA ASP A 3 0.98 -4.89 14.77
C ASP A 3 0.69 -3.58 14.03
N ILE A 4 1.00 -3.56 12.73
CA ILE A 4 0.68 -2.46 11.83
C ILE A 4 -0.16 -3.09 10.71
N SER A 5 -1.45 -2.83 10.73
CA SER A 5 -2.39 -3.33 9.73
C SER A 5 -3.18 -2.19 9.09
N GLY A 6 -3.76 -2.46 7.93
CA GLY A 6 -4.66 -1.53 7.26
C GLY A 6 -4.00 -0.40 6.47
N GLN A 7 -2.70 -0.51 6.17
CA GLN A 7 -2.05 0.44 5.25
C GLN A 7 -2.41 0.09 3.81
N GLN A 8 -2.79 1.11 3.04
CA GLN A 8 -3.15 0.96 1.64
C GLN A 8 -2.46 2.03 0.80
N LEU A 9 -1.84 1.60 -0.29
CA LEU A 9 -1.28 2.48 -1.31
C LEU A 9 -2.05 2.26 -2.61
N ASN A 10 -2.64 3.32 -3.14
CA ASN A 10 -3.31 3.32 -4.43
C ASN A 10 -2.60 4.25 -5.38
N ILE A 11 -2.21 3.72 -6.53
CA ILE A 11 -1.60 4.48 -7.62
C ILE A 11 -2.50 4.32 -8.85
N ASN A 12 -2.99 5.44 -9.38
CA ASN A 12 -3.82 5.49 -10.57
C ASN A 12 -3.16 6.39 -11.61
N ALA A 13 -3.00 5.87 -12.81
CA ALA A 13 -2.55 6.61 -13.96
C ALA A 13 -3.65 6.61 -15.02
N TYR A 14 -4.12 7.77 -15.39
CA TYR A 14 -5.12 7.94 -16.44
C TYR A 14 -4.91 9.25 -17.23
N THR A 15 -5.47 9.28 -18.40
CA THR A 15 -5.57 10.49 -19.21
C THR A 15 -7.02 10.92 -19.30
N GLU A 16 -7.28 12.22 -19.34
CA GLU A 16 -8.62 12.75 -19.51
C GLU A 16 -8.74 13.56 -20.81
N ILE A 17 -9.89 13.39 -21.46
CA ILE A 17 -10.33 14.23 -22.56
C ILE A 17 -11.61 14.91 -22.11
N GLY A 18 -11.57 16.23 -21.92
CA GLY A 18 -12.68 16.99 -21.38
C GLY A 18 -13.22 18.03 -22.33
N LEU A 19 -14.55 18.13 -22.42
CA LEU A 19 -15.24 19.18 -23.13
C LEU A 19 -16.02 20.04 -22.13
N GLY A 20 -15.68 21.31 -22.04
CA GLY A 20 -16.29 22.27 -21.11
C GLY A 20 -17.13 23.31 -21.82
N PHE A 21 -18.20 23.70 -21.14
CA PHE A 21 -19.08 24.78 -21.54
C PHE A 21 -19.33 25.71 -20.37
N SER A 22 -19.27 27.01 -20.59
CA SER A 22 -19.72 27.99 -19.59
C SER A 22 -20.62 29.04 -20.22
N ARG A 23 -21.60 29.49 -19.46
CA ARG A 23 -22.54 30.49 -19.90
C ARG A 23 -22.86 31.48 -18.79
N GLN A 24 -22.86 32.73 -19.14
CA GLN A 24 -23.41 33.79 -18.33
C GLN A 24 -24.94 33.80 -18.48
N ILE A 25 -25.62 33.48 -17.40
CA ILE A 25 -27.10 33.40 -17.38
C ILE A 25 -27.71 34.80 -17.29
N ASN A 26 -27.08 35.66 -16.47
CA ASN A 26 -27.45 37.05 -16.35
C ASN A 26 -26.21 37.89 -15.97
N SER A 27 -26.32 39.20 -15.78
CA SER A 27 -25.22 40.08 -15.41
C SER A 27 -24.46 39.71 -14.14
N ARG A 28 -25.02 38.83 -13.31
CA ARG A 28 -24.44 38.43 -12.02
C ARG A 28 -24.09 36.94 -11.92
N LEU A 29 -24.72 36.06 -12.70
CA LEU A 29 -24.60 34.63 -12.59
C LEU A 29 -23.93 34.04 -13.85
N THR A 30 -22.83 33.34 -13.65
CA THR A 30 -22.20 32.49 -14.65
C THR A 30 -22.20 31.04 -14.15
N VAL A 31 -22.57 30.10 -15.00
CA VAL A 31 -22.52 28.67 -14.72
C VAL A 31 -21.66 27.99 -15.75
N GLY A 32 -21.02 26.89 -15.34
CA GLY A 32 -20.18 26.06 -16.21
C GLY A 32 -20.32 24.60 -15.89
N ALA A 33 -20.16 23.78 -16.91
CA ALA A 33 -20.09 22.33 -16.80
C ALA A 33 -19.00 21.82 -17.73
N ARG A 34 -18.32 20.74 -17.33
CA ARG A 34 -17.35 20.02 -18.13
C ARG A 34 -17.63 18.54 -18.03
N VAL A 35 -17.70 17.86 -19.16
CA VAL A 35 -17.76 16.41 -19.22
C VAL A 35 -16.39 15.86 -19.59
N LYS A 36 -16.01 14.75 -19.01
CA LYS A 36 -14.70 14.14 -19.16
C LYS A 36 -14.84 12.67 -19.54
N ALA A 37 -14.12 12.24 -20.55
CA ALA A 37 -13.83 10.85 -20.80
C ALA A 37 -12.49 10.51 -20.14
N LEU A 38 -12.46 9.47 -19.33
CA LEU A 38 -11.28 9.04 -18.59
C LEU A 38 -10.77 7.73 -19.19
N LEU A 39 -9.50 7.74 -19.59
CA LEU A 39 -8.82 6.60 -20.21
C LEU A 39 -7.74 6.12 -19.23
N GLY A 40 -8.02 5.02 -18.52
CA GLY A 40 -7.10 4.43 -17.55
C GLY A 40 -5.92 3.78 -18.23
N ILE A 41 -4.71 4.19 -17.87
CA ILE A 41 -3.45 3.63 -18.36
C ILE A 41 -3.05 2.49 -17.45
N GLY A 42 -3.16 2.68 -16.13
CA GLY A 42 -2.82 1.68 -15.15
C GLY A 42 -3.31 2.03 -13.74
N ASN A 43 -3.55 0.99 -12.98
CA ASN A 43 -3.91 1.05 -11.58
C ASN A 43 -3.06 0.05 -10.81
N MET A 44 -2.59 0.44 -9.65
CA MET A 44 -1.93 -0.45 -8.70
C MET A 44 -2.45 -0.16 -7.30
N GLU A 45 -2.91 -1.19 -6.63
CA GLU A 45 -3.37 -1.15 -5.26
C GLU A 45 -2.56 -2.14 -4.43
N LEU A 46 -1.79 -1.63 -3.46
CA LEU A 46 -1.06 -2.43 -2.49
C LEU A 46 -1.76 -2.28 -1.14
N LYS A 47 -2.19 -3.39 -0.57
CA LYS A 47 -2.74 -3.47 0.78
C LYS A 47 -1.80 -4.26 1.67
N LEU A 48 -1.42 -3.68 2.78
CA LEU A 48 -0.72 -4.36 3.86
C LEU A 48 -1.77 -4.83 4.88
N ASN A 49 -2.13 -6.10 4.78
CA ASN A 49 -3.18 -6.69 5.62
C ASN A 49 -2.67 -6.93 7.05
N LYS A 50 -1.38 -7.27 7.17
CA LYS A 50 -0.76 -7.56 8.47
C LYS A 50 0.76 -7.36 8.39
N ILE A 51 1.30 -6.64 9.36
CA ILE A 51 2.72 -6.67 9.70
C ILE A 51 2.77 -6.93 11.18
N ALA A 52 3.05 -8.15 11.58
CA ALA A 52 3.15 -8.53 12.97
C ALA A 52 4.56 -9.01 13.28
N MET A 53 5.16 -8.43 14.30
CA MET A 53 6.44 -8.85 14.83
C MET A 53 6.23 -9.43 16.23
N SER A 54 6.62 -10.66 16.42
CA SER A 54 6.69 -11.29 17.73
C SER A 54 8.12 -11.75 17.99
N ALA A 55 8.62 -11.44 19.17
CA ALA A 55 9.93 -11.86 19.60
C ALA A 55 9.84 -12.44 21.00
N ASN A 56 10.46 -13.59 21.18
CA ASN A 56 10.76 -14.16 22.47
C ASN A 56 12.25 -13.91 22.72
N LEU A 57 12.56 -12.90 23.52
CA LEU A 57 13.92 -12.46 23.79
C LEU A 57 14.19 -12.54 25.29
N PRO A 58 15.46 -12.70 25.71
CA PRO A 58 15.81 -12.65 27.13
C PRO A 58 15.48 -11.28 27.73
N THR A 59 15.05 -11.27 28.97
CA THR A 59 14.82 -10.04 29.73
C THR A 59 16.14 -9.41 30.14
N ASP A 60 16.13 -8.09 30.42
CA ASP A 60 17.29 -7.37 30.92
C ASP A 60 17.86 -7.99 32.20
N GLN A 61 17.00 -8.52 33.07
CA GLN A 61 17.41 -9.23 34.27
C GLN A 61 18.18 -10.51 33.95
N GLN A 62 17.72 -11.28 32.97
CA GLN A 62 18.41 -12.49 32.53
C GLN A 62 19.74 -12.17 31.86
N ILE A 63 19.79 -11.14 31.03
CA ILE A 63 21.04 -10.68 30.38
C ILE A 63 22.05 -10.25 31.46
N ASN A 64 21.63 -9.44 32.42
CA ASN A 64 22.49 -8.98 33.53
C ASN A 64 22.96 -10.13 34.40
N GLN A 65 22.11 -11.12 34.66
CA GLN A 65 22.47 -12.32 35.41
C GLN A 65 23.55 -13.14 34.68
N TRP A 66 23.37 -13.37 33.38
CA TRP A 66 24.31 -14.15 32.57
C TRP A 66 25.62 -13.41 32.28
N SER A 67 25.60 -12.08 32.35
CA SER A 67 26.80 -11.24 32.18
C SER A 67 27.59 -11.08 33.48
N SER A 68 27.07 -11.53 34.62
CA SER A 68 27.73 -11.37 35.89
C SER A 68 28.82 -12.42 36.11
N GLU A 69 29.97 -12.00 36.68
CA GLU A 69 31.05 -12.92 37.05
C GLU A 69 30.57 -14.01 38.05
N SER A 70 29.67 -13.65 38.94
CA SER A 70 29.09 -14.58 39.93
C SER A 70 28.32 -15.73 39.28
N TYR A 71 27.68 -15.52 38.14
CA TYR A 71 27.01 -16.57 37.38
C TYR A 71 28.00 -17.64 36.91
N TRP A 72 29.19 -17.22 36.47
CA TRP A 72 30.22 -18.10 35.93
C TRP A 72 31.20 -18.61 36.97
N SER A 73 30.94 -18.39 38.26
CA SER A 73 31.73 -18.94 39.35
C SER A 73 31.40 -20.40 39.64
N GLY A 74 32.42 -21.19 40.03
CA GLY A 74 32.27 -22.61 40.35
C GLY A 74 33.39 -23.47 39.75
N SER A 75 33.19 -24.79 39.85
CA SER A 75 34.11 -25.75 39.24
C SER A 75 33.96 -25.77 37.71
N SER A 76 34.99 -26.25 36.98
CA SER A 76 34.95 -26.40 35.55
C SER A 76 33.74 -27.18 35.04
N ALA A 77 33.31 -28.20 35.75
CA ALA A 77 32.14 -29.01 35.40
C ALA A 77 30.85 -28.21 35.53
N GLU A 78 30.69 -27.39 36.56
CA GLU A 78 29.53 -26.53 36.79
C GLU A 78 29.45 -25.40 35.75
N ILE A 79 30.57 -24.81 35.35
CA ILE A 79 30.64 -23.80 34.33
C ILE A 79 30.20 -24.40 32.96
N VAL A 80 30.68 -25.60 32.62
CA VAL A 80 30.26 -26.29 31.40
C VAL A 80 28.77 -26.59 31.39
N ALA A 81 28.22 -27.05 32.51
CA ALA A 81 26.79 -27.34 32.65
C ALA A 81 25.95 -26.05 32.47
N LYS A 82 26.35 -24.94 33.10
CA LYS A 82 25.69 -23.62 32.93
C LYS A 82 25.76 -23.11 31.46
N ALA A 83 26.90 -23.32 30.79
CA ALA A 83 27.05 -22.95 29.40
C ALA A 83 26.11 -23.78 28.47
N GLN A 84 25.97 -25.07 28.74
CA GLN A 84 25.05 -25.94 28.00
C GLN A 84 23.58 -25.55 28.24
N GLU A 85 23.21 -25.29 29.51
CA GLU A 85 21.87 -24.80 29.85
C GLU A 85 21.56 -23.45 29.15
N LEU A 86 22.53 -22.53 29.18
CA LEU A 86 22.38 -21.24 28.54
C LEU A 86 22.22 -21.38 27.02
N LYS A 87 23.01 -22.26 26.38
CA LYS A 87 22.84 -22.56 24.96
C LYS A 87 21.43 -23.06 24.64
N ALA A 88 20.91 -24.02 25.43
CA ALA A 88 19.55 -24.54 25.23
C ALA A 88 18.48 -23.46 25.42
N LYS A 89 18.71 -22.47 26.30
CA LYS A 89 17.83 -21.30 26.44
C LYS A 89 17.91 -20.38 25.22
N PHE A 90 19.12 -20.15 24.68
CA PHE A 90 19.30 -19.34 23.47
C PHE A 90 18.62 -19.97 22.24
N ASP A 91 18.63 -21.28 22.11
CA ASP A 91 17.97 -22.01 21.03
C ASP A 91 16.42 -21.83 21.04
N ASN A 92 15.84 -21.41 22.17
CA ASN A 92 14.42 -21.10 22.31
C ASN A 92 14.07 -19.62 22.03
N TYR A 93 15.07 -18.73 21.89
CA TYR A 93 14.82 -17.34 21.56
C TYR A 93 14.70 -17.19 20.04
N HIS A 94 13.62 -16.60 19.63
CA HIS A 94 13.34 -16.37 18.21
C HIS A 94 12.56 -15.07 18.02
N ALA A 95 12.71 -14.51 16.87
CA ALA A 95 11.89 -13.39 16.40
C ALA A 95 11.19 -13.82 15.11
N ASN A 96 9.88 -13.68 15.08
CA ASN A 96 9.06 -13.98 13.90
C ASN A 96 8.51 -12.66 13.35
N LEU A 97 8.67 -12.47 12.07
CA LEU A 97 8.07 -11.39 11.31
C LEU A 97 7.04 -11.98 10.35
N THR A 98 5.77 -11.65 10.56
CA THR A 98 4.69 -12.04 9.66
C THR A 98 4.29 -10.83 8.84
N VAL A 99 4.36 -10.93 7.51
CA VAL A 99 3.94 -9.88 6.58
C VAL A 99 2.87 -10.47 5.67
N GLY A 100 1.69 -9.89 5.72
CA GLY A 100 0.60 -10.19 4.77
C GLY A 100 0.38 -8.97 3.88
N ALA A 101 0.56 -9.14 2.57
CA ALA A 101 0.36 -8.08 1.59
C ALA A 101 -0.51 -8.59 0.42
N GLU A 102 -1.35 -7.71 -0.10
CA GLU A 102 -2.16 -7.95 -1.28
C GLU A 102 -1.84 -6.88 -2.32
N LEU A 103 -1.44 -7.31 -3.50
CA LEU A 103 -1.20 -6.42 -4.63
C LEU A 103 -2.23 -6.69 -5.72
N LYS A 104 -2.99 -5.66 -6.08
CA LYS A 104 -3.86 -5.65 -7.25
C LYS A 104 -3.25 -4.72 -8.29
N SER A 105 -3.18 -5.17 -9.51
CA SER A 105 -2.68 -4.38 -10.63
C SER A 105 -3.58 -4.51 -11.85
N SER A 106 -3.84 -3.39 -12.49
CA SER A 106 -4.55 -3.32 -13.76
C SER A 106 -3.68 -2.54 -14.75
N PHE A 107 -2.77 -3.27 -15.38
CA PHE A 107 -1.83 -2.73 -16.37
C PHE A 107 -1.86 -3.63 -17.61
N LYS A 108 -2.02 -3.06 -18.80
CA LYS A 108 -1.78 -3.79 -20.03
C LYS A 108 -0.29 -3.80 -20.34
N GLY A 109 0.26 -5.00 -20.59
CA GLY A 109 1.69 -5.17 -20.87
C GLY A 109 2.55 -5.49 -19.65
N LEU A 110 1.97 -5.61 -18.45
CA LEU A 110 2.63 -6.15 -17.28
C LEU A 110 2.11 -7.57 -17.03
N GLU A 111 2.99 -8.55 -17.15
CA GLU A 111 2.73 -9.94 -16.82
C GLU A 111 3.55 -10.31 -15.58
N LEU A 112 2.87 -10.73 -14.53
CA LEU A 112 3.49 -11.22 -13.30
C LEU A 112 3.66 -12.73 -13.42
N LYS A 113 4.86 -13.22 -13.15
CA LYS A 113 5.16 -14.64 -13.22
C LYS A 113 5.29 -15.22 -11.82
N GLU A 114 4.58 -16.32 -11.62
CA GLU A 114 4.67 -17.13 -10.41
C GLU A 114 5.43 -18.39 -10.75
N GLU A 115 6.31 -18.83 -9.88
CA GLU A 115 7.00 -20.12 -9.99
C GLU A 115 6.17 -21.18 -9.26
N GLU A 116 6.02 -22.35 -9.89
CA GLU A 116 5.24 -23.47 -9.35
C GLU A 116 5.75 -23.86 -7.94
N GLY A 117 4.86 -23.76 -6.95
CA GLY A 117 5.18 -24.03 -5.54
C GLY A 117 5.61 -22.82 -4.72
N LYS A 118 5.52 -21.60 -5.27
CA LYS A 118 5.76 -20.35 -4.55
C LYS A 118 4.52 -19.48 -4.61
N ASP A 119 4.05 -19.02 -3.45
CA ASP A 119 2.89 -18.14 -3.31
C ASP A 119 3.27 -16.65 -3.44
N TYR A 120 4.33 -16.35 -4.19
CA TYR A 120 4.77 -14.97 -4.43
C TYR A 120 5.31 -14.80 -5.85
N VAL A 121 5.23 -13.56 -6.37
CA VAL A 121 5.81 -13.21 -7.68
C VAL A 121 7.32 -13.35 -7.65
N THR A 122 7.84 -14.16 -8.55
CA THR A 122 9.27 -14.38 -8.70
C THR A 122 9.88 -13.52 -9.78
N ASP A 123 9.07 -13.08 -10.76
CA ASP A 123 9.53 -12.25 -11.86
C ASP A 123 8.38 -11.42 -12.45
N PHE A 124 8.71 -10.36 -13.16
CA PHE A 124 7.75 -9.55 -13.90
C PHE A 124 8.28 -9.31 -15.31
N ASP A 125 7.40 -9.41 -16.27
CA ASP A 125 7.68 -9.10 -17.66
C ASP A 125 6.92 -7.85 -18.09
N PHE A 126 7.62 -6.92 -18.70
CA PHE A 126 7.04 -5.67 -19.16
C PHE A 126 7.19 -5.56 -20.68
N ASP A 127 6.08 -5.74 -21.39
CA ASP A 127 6.01 -5.59 -22.82
C ASP A 127 5.43 -4.22 -23.20
N SER A 128 6.32 -3.31 -23.55
CA SER A 128 5.92 -1.96 -23.98
C SER A 128 5.08 -1.93 -25.26
N GLY A 129 5.14 -2.97 -26.07
CA GLY A 129 4.31 -3.12 -27.27
C GLY A 129 2.84 -3.46 -26.96
N LYS A 130 2.56 -3.97 -25.78
CA LYS A 130 1.20 -4.28 -25.31
C LYS A 130 0.58 -3.19 -24.45
N LEU A 131 1.24 -2.05 -24.27
CA LEU A 131 0.67 -0.90 -23.57
C LEU A 131 -0.64 -0.48 -24.19
N GLY A 132 -1.64 -0.23 -23.38
CA GLY A 132 -2.96 0.14 -23.86
C GLY A 132 -3.88 0.63 -22.73
N ILE A 133 -5.11 0.97 -23.14
CA ILE A 133 -6.12 1.41 -22.19
C ILE A 133 -6.52 0.22 -21.31
N ALA A 134 -6.26 0.36 -20.01
CA ALA A 134 -6.58 -0.64 -18.98
C ALA A 134 -7.90 -0.35 -18.25
N GLY A 135 -8.52 0.80 -18.51
CA GLY A 135 -9.78 1.20 -17.93
C GLY A 135 -10.45 2.33 -18.68
N TYR A 136 -11.77 2.45 -18.50
CA TYR A 136 -12.56 3.54 -19.05
C TYR A 136 -13.42 4.16 -17.96
N GLY A 137 -13.59 5.46 -18.05
CA GLY A 137 -14.40 6.19 -17.10
C GLY A 137 -15.03 7.44 -17.67
N PHE A 138 -15.84 8.03 -16.84
CA PHE A 138 -16.56 9.27 -17.15
C PHE A 138 -16.51 10.16 -15.92
N GLY A 139 -16.35 11.45 -16.14
CA GLY A 139 -16.41 12.46 -15.09
C GLY A 139 -17.16 13.71 -15.52
N ILE A 140 -17.64 14.45 -14.54
CA ILE A 140 -18.29 15.73 -14.73
C ILE A 140 -17.77 16.75 -13.71
N ASP A 141 -17.52 17.96 -14.18
CA ASP A 141 -17.28 19.11 -13.33
C ASP A 141 -18.44 20.09 -13.49
N LEU A 142 -18.86 20.70 -12.39
CA LEU A 142 -19.89 21.72 -12.35
C LEU A 142 -19.37 22.91 -11.58
N GLY A 143 -19.67 24.10 -12.04
CA GLY A 143 -19.28 25.34 -11.38
C GLY A 143 -20.29 26.45 -11.55
N ALA A 144 -20.36 27.30 -10.56
CA ALA A 144 -21.14 28.53 -10.62
C ALA A 144 -20.39 29.69 -9.96
N SER A 145 -20.54 30.86 -10.52
CA SER A 145 -19.97 32.09 -10.00
C SER A 145 -21.06 33.15 -9.96
N TYR A 146 -21.22 33.78 -8.80
CA TYR A 146 -22.24 34.80 -8.59
C TYR A 146 -21.63 36.11 -8.06
N LYS A 147 -21.87 37.20 -8.80
CA LYS A 147 -21.44 38.52 -8.43
C LYS A 147 -22.44 39.13 -7.46
N ILE A 148 -22.08 39.17 -6.17
CA ILE A 148 -22.92 39.71 -5.10
C ILE A 148 -22.94 41.23 -5.18
N LEU A 149 -21.76 41.85 -5.27
CA LEU A 149 -21.51 43.27 -5.42
C LEU A 149 -20.59 43.51 -6.61
N ASP A 150 -20.40 44.73 -7.02
CA ASP A 150 -19.51 45.05 -8.15
C ASP A 150 -18.05 44.67 -7.89
N ASN A 151 -17.66 44.62 -6.63
CA ASN A 151 -16.33 44.23 -6.16
C ASN A 151 -16.30 42.89 -5.44
N LEU A 152 -17.41 42.12 -5.37
CA LEU A 152 -17.48 40.87 -4.64
C LEU A 152 -18.16 39.79 -5.49
N THR A 153 -17.42 38.74 -5.78
CA THR A 153 -17.89 37.55 -6.47
C THR A 153 -17.66 36.33 -5.60
N VAL A 154 -18.64 35.45 -5.49
CA VAL A 154 -18.57 34.17 -4.81
C VAL A 154 -18.68 33.07 -5.85
N SER A 155 -17.85 32.05 -5.75
CA SER A 155 -17.84 30.89 -6.67
C SER A 155 -17.88 29.58 -5.88
N ALA A 156 -18.56 28.60 -6.46
CA ALA A 156 -18.59 27.23 -5.97
C ALA A 156 -18.40 26.26 -7.12
N SER A 157 -17.70 25.15 -6.86
CA SER A 157 -17.51 24.10 -7.86
C SER A 157 -17.50 22.73 -7.22
N ILE A 158 -17.97 21.73 -7.99
CA ILE A 158 -17.84 20.31 -7.76
C ILE A 158 -17.01 19.79 -8.91
N LEU A 159 -15.85 19.20 -8.61
CA LEU A 159 -14.90 18.70 -9.59
C LEU A 159 -14.79 17.18 -9.47
N ASP A 160 -14.48 16.53 -10.61
CA ASP A 160 -14.16 15.12 -10.68
C ASP A 160 -15.25 14.18 -10.15
N LEU A 161 -16.51 14.57 -10.30
CA LEU A 161 -17.62 13.67 -9.98
C LEU A 161 -17.70 12.60 -11.08
N GLY A 162 -17.16 11.43 -10.82
CA GLY A 162 -17.09 10.38 -11.82
C GLY A 162 -16.52 9.07 -11.29
N PHE A 163 -16.20 8.16 -12.22
CA PHE A 163 -15.61 6.87 -11.92
C PHE A 163 -14.74 6.39 -13.09
N ILE A 164 -13.81 5.48 -12.78
CA ILE A 164 -13.07 4.69 -13.76
C ILE A 164 -13.32 3.22 -13.46
N SER A 165 -13.68 2.45 -14.48
CA SER A 165 -13.78 0.99 -14.43
C SER A 165 -12.52 0.38 -15.03
N TRP A 166 -11.80 -0.39 -14.25
CA TRP A 166 -10.58 -1.07 -14.65
C TRP A 166 -10.87 -2.44 -15.23
N SER A 167 -10.28 -2.76 -16.39
CA SER A 167 -10.71 -3.91 -17.21
C SER A 167 -10.09 -5.25 -16.82
N LYS A 168 -8.98 -5.28 -16.10
CA LYS A 168 -8.33 -6.49 -15.58
C LYS A 168 -7.56 -6.17 -14.31
N SER A 169 -7.78 -6.99 -13.29
CA SER A 169 -6.99 -6.97 -12.06
C SER A 169 -6.23 -8.29 -11.96
N CYS A 170 -4.91 -8.23 -11.83
CA CYS A 170 -4.13 -9.35 -11.37
C CYS A 170 -4.05 -9.27 -9.85
N LEU A 171 -4.48 -10.33 -9.16
CA LEU A 171 -4.40 -10.41 -7.71
C LEU A 171 -3.16 -11.21 -7.36
N LEU A 172 -2.28 -10.61 -6.58
CA LEU A 172 -1.17 -11.31 -5.99
C LEU A 172 -1.31 -11.29 -4.47
N TYR A 173 -1.24 -12.45 -3.87
CA TYR A 173 -1.23 -12.63 -2.43
C TYR A 173 0.14 -13.17 -2.02
N THR A 174 0.80 -12.48 -1.09
CA THR A 174 2.01 -13.02 -0.46
C THR A 174 1.72 -13.21 1.02
N SER A 175 1.83 -14.44 1.50
CA SER A 175 1.79 -14.75 2.92
C SER A 175 3.11 -15.40 3.34
N ASP A 176 3.63 -14.89 4.44
CA ASP A 176 4.61 -15.47 5.34
C ASP A 176 6.03 -15.73 4.83
N ALA A 177 6.93 -14.87 5.31
CA ALA A 177 8.28 -15.29 5.65
C ALA A 177 8.36 -15.47 7.17
N ALA A 178 8.52 -16.70 7.62
CA ALA A 178 8.90 -17.05 8.99
C ALA A 178 10.42 -17.12 9.08
#